data_81f08e4146bdafbf1aa3f43c56afd4ba
#
_entry.id   81f08e4146bdafbf1aa3f43c56afd4ba
#
_cell.length_a   1.000
_cell.length_b   1.000
_cell.length_c   1.000
_cell.angle_alpha   90.00
_cell.angle_beta   90.00
_cell.angle_gamma   90.00
#
_symmetry.space_group_name_H-M   'P 1'
#
loop_
_entity.id
_entity.type
_entity.pdbx_description
1 polymer ?
#
loop_
_entity_poly.entity_id
_entity_poly.type
_entity_poly.pdbx_seq_one_letter_code
_entity_poly.pdbx_strand_id
1 'polypeptide(L)'
;MAEQSNLEKKWEDMKAHVTKPRPELNGMAVCPFASMGIKRNEVEVKWVKKDMFKIADDTIENYPKDKQLVLCIGDPKDYALTELEEWENENQPTAVANDLYIYTSYKSEEKQGSVGVEKNTDKLIPGFGSGNKGLAIIQIQGLADLNEKSEWIHRNTKYYENWDKKYYDAIVKRRYKDSNYDSKEFEKQ
;
A
#
# COMPACT_ATOMS: atom_id res chain seq x y z
N MET A 1 3.45 -16.38 20.94
CA MET A 1 3.35 -15.07 21.63
C MET A 1 4.52 -14.14 21.27
N ALA A 2 5.78 -14.54 21.40
CA ALA A 2 6.95 -13.69 21.08
C ALA A 2 7.01 -13.26 19.59
N GLU A 3 6.66 -14.13 18.67
CA GLU A 3 6.68 -13.87 17.24
C GLU A 3 5.62 -12.84 16.80
N GLN A 4 4.40 -12.97 17.27
CA GLN A 4 3.34 -11.98 17.01
C GLN A 4 3.70 -10.61 17.59
N SER A 5 4.26 -10.56 18.81
CA SER A 5 4.74 -9.32 19.43
C SER A 5 5.84 -8.63 18.58
N ASN A 6 6.69 -9.40 17.88
CA ASN A 6 7.70 -8.86 16.98
C ASN A 6 7.07 -8.27 15.71
N LEU A 7 6.07 -8.92 15.12
CA LEU A 7 5.35 -8.40 13.95
C LEU A 7 4.57 -7.12 14.31
N GLU A 8 3.92 -7.10 15.46
CA GLU A 8 3.22 -5.91 15.97
C GLU A 8 4.18 -4.73 16.16
N LYS A 9 5.37 -4.96 16.71
CA LYS A 9 6.39 -3.92 16.83
C LYS A 9 6.84 -3.39 15.47
N LYS A 10 7.10 -4.26 14.50
CA LYS A 10 7.46 -3.86 13.14
C LYS A 10 6.36 -3.03 12.48
N TRP A 11 5.09 -3.37 12.74
CA TRP A 11 3.95 -2.60 12.29
C TRP A 11 3.89 -1.21 12.93
N GLU A 12 4.14 -1.09 14.25
CA GLU A 12 4.20 0.21 14.92
C GLU A 12 5.31 1.10 14.34
N ASP A 13 6.50 0.51 14.09
CA ASP A 13 7.62 1.22 13.45
C ASP A 13 7.25 1.67 12.02
N MET A 14 6.54 0.83 11.27
CA MET A 14 6.04 1.17 9.94
C MET A 14 5.01 2.29 9.99
N LYS A 15 4.04 2.24 10.91
CA LYS A 15 3.06 3.34 11.12
C LYS A 15 3.77 4.65 11.41
N ALA A 16 4.73 4.64 12.33
CA ALA A 16 5.50 5.83 12.67
C ALA A 16 6.24 6.40 11.45
N HIS A 17 6.79 5.54 10.58
CA HIS A 17 7.47 5.96 9.35
C HIS A 17 6.49 6.57 8.35
N VAL A 18 5.40 5.88 8.02
CA VAL A 18 4.47 6.29 6.94
C VAL A 18 3.65 7.53 7.30
N THR A 19 3.45 7.79 8.58
CA THR A 19 2.71 8.97 9.06
C THR A 19 3.59 10.21 9.25
N LYS A 20 4.92 10.05 9.21
CA LYS A 20 5.85 11.14 9.47
C LYS A 20 5.93 12.10 8.28
N PRO A 21 5.73 13.42 8.49
CA PRO A 21 5.99 14.43 7.47
C PRO A 21 7.47 14.44 7.05
N ARG A 22 7.72 14.65 5.75
CA ARG A 22 9.06 14.69 5.17
C ARG A 22 9.26 15.95 4.33
N PRO A 23 10.38 16.67 4.51
CA PRO A 23 10.71 17.82 3.66
C PRO A 23 10.78 17.44 2.17
N GLU A 24 11.32 16.24 1.87
CA GLU A 24 11.45 15.71 0.51
C GLU A 24 10.09 15.48 -0.19
N LEU A 25 9.02 15.43 0.59
CA LEU A 25 7.64 15.30 0.13
C LEU A 25 6.83 16.59 0.37
N ASN A 26 7.53 17.74 0.37
CA ASN A 26 6.93 19.04 0.60
C ASN A 26 6.14 19.15 1.92
N GLY A 27 6.64 18.49 2.97
CA GLY A 27 6.05 18.47 4.30
C GLY A 27 4.88 17.49 4.48
N MET A 28 4.55 16.72 3.45
CA MET A 28 3.52 15.68 3.55
C MET A 28 4.06 14.40 4.21
N ALA A 29 3.16 13.61 4.78
CA ALA A 29 3.48 12.29 5.28
C ALA A 29 4.00 11.38 4.16
N VAL A 30 4.83 10.38 4.51
CA VAL A 30 5.35 9.39 3.55
C VAL A 30 4.21 8.70 2.79
N CYS A 31 3.13 8.35 3.48
CA CYS A 31 1.88 7.91 2.86
C CYS A 31 0.70 8.73 3.43
N PRO A 32 0.24 9.79 2.75
CA PRO A 32 -0.86 10.61 3.25
C PRO A 32 -2.17 9.83 3.42
N PHE A 33 -2.43 8.87 2.55
CA PHE A 33 -3.63 8.01 2.63
C PHE A 33 -3.65 7.18 3.91
N ALA A 34 -2.58 6.42 4.18
CA ALA A 34 -2.46 5.65 5.41
C ALA A 34 -2.46 6.54 6.65
N SER A 35 -1.81 7.71 6.57
CA SER A 35 -1.79 8.68 7.67
C SER A 35 -3.18 9.17 8.05
N MET A 36 -4.03 9.47 7.06
CA MET A 36 -5.42 9.85 7.30
C MET A 36 -6.24 8.69 7.89
N GLY A 37 -6.15 7.51 7.30
CA GLY A 37 -6.85 6.32 7.77
C GLY A 37 -6.49 5.94 9.21
N ILE A 38 -5.21 5.99 9.56
CA ILE A 38 -4.74 5.73 10.93
C ILE A 38 -5.33 6.75 11.91
N LYS A 39 -5.28 8.05 11.57
CA LYS A 39 -5.83 9.11 12.44
C LYS A 39 -7.34 9.00 12.66
N ARG A 40 -8.07 8.46 11.70
CA ARG A 40 -9.53 8.30 11.75
C ARG A 40 -9.98 6.95 12.28
N ASN A 41 -9.05 6.05 12.62
CA ASN A 41 -9.33 4.66 12.98
C ASN A 41 -10.06 3.88 11.86
N GLU A 42 -9.72 4.19 10.63
CA GLU A 42 -10.27 3.57 9.41
C GLU A 42 -9.33 2.51 8.82
N VAL A 43 -8.32 2.07 9.57
CA VAL A 43 -7.40 1.00 9.19
C VAL A 43 -7.69 -0.23 10.02
N GLU A 44 -7.99 -1.35 9.36
CA GLU A 44 -8.10 -2.67 9.98
C GLU A 44 -6.84 -3.49 9.71
N VAL A 45 -6.29 -4.14 10.72
CA VAL A 45 -5.16 -5.06 10.61
C VAL A 45 -5.61 -6.47 10.96
N LYS A 46 -5.47 -7.37 9.99
CA LYS A 46 -5.69 -8.82 10.16
C LYS A 46 -4.33 -9.51 10.27
N TRP A 47 -3.99 -9.97 11.46
CA TRP A 47 -2.77 -10.74 11.69
C TRP A 47 -2.92 -12.15 11.20
N VAL A 48 -2.05 -12.59 10.29
CA VAL A 48 -2.16 -13.86 9.62
C VAL A 48 -0.94 -14.73 9.91
N LYS A 49 -1.18 -15.95 10.36
CA LYS A 49 -0.12 -16.97 10.54
C LYS A 49 0.03 -17.86 9.32
N LYS A 50 -1.12 -18.21 8.69
CA LYS A 50 -1.23 -19.01 7.47
C LYS A 50 -2.46 -18.51 6.70
N ASP A 51 -2.59 -18.93 5.45
CA ASP A 51 -3.77 -18.66 4.62
C ASP A 51 -4.03 -17.17 4.33
N MET A 52 -2.96 -16.35 4.23
CA MET A 52 -3.08 -14.90 3.94
C MET A 52 -3.94 -14.65 2.70
N PHE A 53 -3.74 -15.41 1.65
CA PHE A 53 -4.45 -15.24 0.38
C PHE A 53 -5.94 -15.51 0.53
N LYS A 54 -6.33 -16.56 1.25
CA LYS A 54 -7.74 -16.83 1.55
C LYS A 54 -8.39 -15.71 2.38
N ILE A 55 -7.68 -15.20 3.38
CA ILE A 55 -8.18 -14.07 4.20
C ILE A 55 -8.32 -12.80 3.36
N ALA A 56 -7.42 -12.60 2.40
CA ALA A 56 -7.51 -11.48 1.48
C ALA A 56 -8.66 -11.65 0.47
N ASP A 57 -8.89 -12.85 -0.07
CA ASP A 57 -10.04 -13.17 -0.91
C ASP A 57 -11.35 -12.90 -0.17
N ASP A 58 -11.50 -13.45 1.04
CA ASP A 58 -12.67 -13.20 1.91
C ASP A 58 -12.85 -11.69 2.21
N THR A 59 -11.75 -10.94 2.29
CA THR A 59 -11.79 -9.49 2.50
C THR A 59 -12.28 -8.74 1.27
N ILE A 60 -11.88 -9.14 0.06
CA ILE A 60 -12.37 -8.53 -1.19
C ILE A 60 -13.88 -8.77 -1.31
N GLU A 61 -14.37 -9.99 -1.00
CA GLU A 61 -15.78 -10.31 -1.07
C GLU A 61 -16.63 -9.59 -0.02
N ASN A 62 -16.07 -9.37 1.17
CA ASN A 62 -16.75 -8.83 2.35
C ASN A 62 -16.05 -7.58 2.91
N TYR A 63 -15.69 -6.65 2.04
CA TYR A 63 -14.95 -5.46 2.45
C TYR A 63 -15.73 -4.61 3.47
N PRO A 64 -15.13 -4.26 4.63
CA PRO A 64 -15.82 -3.49 5.66
C PRO A 64 -16.02 -2.03 5.21
N LYS A 65 -17.29 -1.60 5.15
CA LYS A 65 -17.69 -0.29 4.62
C LYS A 65 -17.20 0.91 5.45
N ASP A 66 -16.87 0.68 6.71
CA ASP A 66 -16.37 1.71 7.64
C ASP A 66 -14.83 1.80 7.64
N LYS A 67 -14.15 1.03 6.80
CA LYS A 67 -12.70 1.05 6.69
C LYS A 67 -12.24 1.62 5.34
N GLN A 68 -11.22 2.46 5.41
CA GLN A 68 -10.52 2.97 4.23
C GLN A 68 -9.48 1.96 3.74
N LEU A 69 -8.91 1.18 4.66
CA LEU A 69 -7.77 0.32 4.42
C LEU A 69 -7.83 -0.93 5.28
N VAL A 70 -7.73 -2.09 4.66
CA VAL A 70 -7.56 -3.38 5.33
C VAL A 70 -6.19 -3.95 4.98
N LEU A 71 -5.45 -4.38 5.98
CA LEU A 71 -4.12 -4.96 5.87
C LEU A 71 -4.14 -6.40 6.36
N CYS A 72 -3.77 -7.36 5.50
CA CYS A 72 -3.41 -8.70 5.92
C CYS A 72 -1.90 -8.75 6.12
N ILE A 73 -1.45 -8.98 7.35
CA ILE A 73 -0.03 -8.91 7.73
C ILE A 73 0.43 -10.25 8.28
N GLY A 74 1.50 -10.79 7.68
CA GLY A 74 2.14 -12.03 8.09
C GLY A 74 3.66 -11.93 8.19
N ASP A 75 4.28 -13.02 8.64
CA ASP A 75 5.73 -13.16 8.67
C ASP A 75 6.25 -13.42 7.24
N PRO A 76 7.25 -12.67 6.75
CA PRO A 76 7.82 -12.91 5.43
C PRO A 76 8.53 -14.26 5.28
N LYS A 77 8.74 -15.00 6.38
CA LYS A 77 9.25 -16.39 6.32
C LYS A 77 8.22 -17.40 5.79
N ASP A 78 6.94 -17.07 5.95
CA ASP A 78 5.84 -17.97 5.57
C ASP A 78 5.35 -17.72 4.12
N TYR A 79 5.88 -16.69 3.44
CA TYR A 79 5.44 -16.25 2.11
C TYR A 79 6.63 -15.87 1.24
N ALA A 80 6.50 -16.02 -0.08
CA ALA A 80 7.46 -15.48 -1.03
C ALA A 80 6.94 -14.18 -1.67
N LEU A 81 7.85 -13.27 -2.03
CA LEU A 81 7.49 -12.05 -2.76
C LEU A 81 6.73 -12.39 -4.06
N THR A 82 7.21 -13.38 -4.80
CA THR A 82 6.58 -13.82 -6.06
C THR A 82 5.15 -14.34 -5.86
N GLU A 83 4.86 -15.03 -4.77
CA GLU A 83 3.50 -15.49 -4.46
C GLU A 83 2.54 -14.32 -4.20
N LEU A 84 3.01 -13.27 -3.51
CA LEU A 84 2.21 -12.06 -3.29
C LEU A 84 1.95 -11.33 -4.61
N GLU A 85 2.96 -11.20 -5.46
CA GLU A 85 2.85 -10.54 -6.76
C GLU A 85 1.93 -11.30 -7.73
N GLU A 86 2.04 -12.62 -7.78
CA GLU A 86 1.18 -13.48 -8.58
C GLU A 86 -0.27 -13.37 -8.11
N TRP A 87 -0.52 -13.51 -6.80
CA TRP A 87 -1.85 -13.37 -6.23
C TRP A 87 -2.45 -11.97 -6.48
N GLU A 88 -1.67 -10.89 -6.32
CA GLU A 88 -2.11 -9.53 -6.63
C GLU A 88 -2.55 -9.40 -8.09
N ASN A 89 -1.72 -9.88 -9.02
CA ASN A 89 -2.01 -9.79 -10.45
C ASN A 89 -3.27 -10.58 -10.84
N GLU A 90 -3.48 -11.76 -10.27
CA GLU A 90 -4.65 -12.59 -10.53
C GLU A 90 -5.94 -11.98 -9.96
N ASN A 91 -5.87 -11.37 -8.78
CA ASN A 91 -7.04 -10.86 -8.07
C ASN A 91 -7.34 -9.38 -8.32
N GLN A 92 -6.41 -8.61 -8.90
CA GLN A 92 -6.60 -7.18 -9.18
C GLN A 92 -7.84 -6.89 -10.03
N PRO A 93 -8.15 -7.63 -11.12
CA PRO A 93 -9.36 -7.38 -11.90
C PRO A 93 -10.64 -7.56 -11.06
N THR A 94 -10.69 -8.56 -10.20
CA THR A 94 -11.82 -8.80 -9.29
C THR A 94 -11.95 -7.67 -8.26
N ALA A 95 -10.84 -7.22 -7.68
CA ALA A 95 -10.84 -6.10 -6.76
C ALA A 95 -11.35 -4.82 -7.42
N VAL A 96 -10.85 -4.49 -8.61
CA VAL A 96 -11.30 -3.32 -9.38
C VAL A 96 -12.78 -3.38 -9.70
N ALA A 97 -13.32 -4.54 -10.08
CA ALA A 97 -14.75 -4.74 -10.31
C ALA A 97 -15.61 -4.51 -9.05
N ASN A 98 -15.03 -4.65 -7.85
CA ASN A 98 -15.67 -4.38 -6.56
C ASN A 98 -15.32 -2.99 -5.97
N ASP A 99 -14.82 -2.06 -6.78
CA ASP A 99 -14.34 -0.73 -6.36
C ASP A 99 -13.26 -0.80 -5.27
N LEU A 100 -12.37 -1.80 -5.37
CA LEU A 100 -11.23 -2.00 -4.49
C LEU A 100 -9.93 -1.99 -5.30
N TYR A 101 -8.81 -1.75 -4.63
CA TYR A 101 -7.48 -1.87 -5.21
C TYR A 101 -6.52 -2.56 -4.26
N ILE A 102 -5.69 -3.44 -4.83
CA ILE A 102 -4.72 -4.23 -4.07
C ILE A 102 -3.33 -3.66 -4.29
N TYR A 103 -2.56 -3.57 -3.20
CA TYR A 103 -1.11 -3.44 -3.24
C TYR A 103 -0.49 -4.50 -2.35
N THR A 104 0.66 -5.01 -2.74
CA THR A 104 1.47 -5.88 -1.90
C THR A 104 2.74 -5.19 -1.46
N SER A 105 3.24 -5.54 -0.31
CA SER A 105 4.54 -5.09 0.20
C SER A 105 5.22 -6.23 0.93
N TYR A 106 6.47 -6.48 0.58
CA TYR A 106 7.26 -7.56 1.15
C TYR A 106 8.65 -7.07 1.53
N LYS A 107 9.11 -7.49 2.70
CA LYS A 107 10.49 -7.35 3.10
C LYS A 107 10.94 -8.54 3.94
N SER A 108 11.97 -9.22 3.48
CA SER A 108 12.76 -10.19 4.26
C SER A 108 14.18 -9.65 4.48
N GLU A 109 15.04 -10.47 5.06
CA GLU A 109 16.47 -10.14 5.18
C GLU A 109 17.15 -10.06 3.80
N GLU A 110 16.69 -10.84 2.83
CA GLU A 110 17.31 -10.96 1.50
C GLU A 110 16.62 -10.12 0.43
N LYS A 111 15.31 -9.88 0.55
CA LYS A 111 14.50 -9.26 -0.51
C LYS A 111 13.59 -8.16 0.03
N GLN A 112 13.40 -7.15 -0.77
CA GLN A 112 12.38 -6.12 -0.56
C GLN A 112 11.71 -5.78 -1.87
N GLY A 113 10.38 -5.81 -1.90
CA GLY A 113 9.59 -5.43 -3.07
C GLY A 113 8.24 -4.83 -2.68
N SER A 114 7.64 -4.14 -3.62
CA SER A 114 6.29 -3.61 -3.54
C SER A 114 5.77 -3.46 -4.96
N VAL A 115 4.66 -4.12 -5.30
CA VAL A 115 3.99 -4.01 -6.61
C VAL A 115 4.97 -4.26 -7.79
N GLY A 116 5.77 -5.31 -7.71
CA GLY A 116 6.76 -5.64 -8.75
C GLY A 116 7.93 -4.65 -8.86
N VAL A 117 8.14 -3.80 -7.86
CA VAL A 117 9.28 -2.86 -7.82
C VAL A 117 10.24 -3.30 -6.72
N GLU A 118 11.34 -3.92 -7.13
CA GLU A 118 12.43 -4.21 -6.21
C GLU A 118 13.13 -2.91 -5.78
N LYS A 119 13.38 -2.79 -4.48
CA LYS A 119 14.13 -1.67 -3.93
C LYS A 119 15.60 -2.00 -3.81
N ASN A 120 16.43 -1.30 -4.57
CA ASN A 120 17.89 -1.33 -4.45
C ASN A 120 18.48 0.07 -4.15
N THR A 121 17.75 0.93 -3.42
CA THR A 121 18.18 2.30 -3.18
C THR A 121 17.93 2.72 -1.73
N ASP A 122 18.87 3.45 -1.15
CA ASP A 122 18.74 4.12 0.15
C ASP A 122 17.89 5.40 0.08
N LYS A 123 17.43 5.78 -1.13
CA LYS A 123 16.58 6.96 -1.32
C LYS A 123 15.20 6.73 -0.71
N LEU A 124 14.63 7.79 -0.16
CA LEU A 124 13.24 7.80 0.28
C LEU A 124 12.33 7.50 -0.92
N ILE A 125 11.64 6.37 -0.88
CA ILE A 125 10.56 6.04 -1.80
C ILE A 125 9.26 6.32 -1.06
N PRO A 126 8.42 7.24 -1.53
CA PRO A 126 7.17 7.53 -0.88
C PRO A 126 6.16 6.38 -1.05
N GLY A 127 5.06 6.47 -0.31
CA GLY A 127 4.00 5.47 -0.32
C GLY A 127 4.08 4.47 0.85
N PHE A 128 3.03 3.69 0.98
CA PHE A 128 2.85 2.80 2.14
C PHE A 128 3.97 1.77 2.29
N GLY A 129 4.33 1.08 1.21
CA GLY A 129 5.33 0.00 1.24
C GLY A 129 6.75 0.44 1.60
N SER A 130 7.05 1.75 1.52
CA SER A 130 8.38 2.27 1.80
C SER A 130 8.82 2.09 3.26
N GLY A 131 7.86 2.01 4.16
CA GLY A 131 8.08 1.84 5.60
C GLY A 131 8.19 0.40 6.07
N ASN A 132 8.10 -0.58 5.17
CA ASN A 132 8.10 -1.98 5.56
C ASN A 132 9.39 -2.38 6.29
N LYS A 133 9.24 -2.91 7.50
CA LYS A 133 10.33 -3.27 8.44
C LYS A 133 10.51 -4.78 8.58
N GLY A 134 10.07 -5.56 7.61
CA GLY A 134 10.18 -7.01 7.61
C GLY A 134 8.84 -7.69 7.83
N LEU A 135 7.88 -7.35 6.97
CA LEU A 135 6.52 -7.87 6.95
C LEU A 135 6.16 -8.33 5.53
N ALA A 136 5.33 -9.35 5.43
CA ALA A 136 4.56 -9.67 4.24
C ALA A 136 3.17 -9.03 4.39
N ILE A 137 2.77 -8.19 3.44
CA ILE A 137 1.55 -7.38 3.55
C ILE A 137 0.75 -7.46 2.27
N ILE A 138 -0.54 -7.77 2.37
CA ILE A 138 -1.54 -7.48 1.36
C ILE A 138 -2.37 -6.30 1.87
N GLN A 139 -2.42 -5.24 1.08
CA GLN A 139 -3.18 -4.02 1.33
C GLN A 139 -4.37 -3.96 0.38
N ILE A 140 -5.58 -3.84 0.94
CA ILE A 140 -6.83 -3.70 0.18
C ILE A 140 -7.50 -2.41 0.60
N GLN A 141 -7.91 -1.58 -0.37
CA GLN A 141 -8.50 -0.27 -0.09
C GLN A 141 -9.52 0.14 -1.15
N GLY A 142 -10.43 1.06 -0.79
CA GLY A 142 -11.43 1.61 -1.70
C GLY A 142 -10.79 2.36 -2.87
N LEU A 143 -11.13 1.95 -4.10
CA LEU A 143 -10.50 2.47 -5.32
C LEU A 143 -10.95 3.89 -5.67
N ALA A 144 -12.26 4.15 -5.63
CA ALA A 144 -12.80 5.46 -5.95
C ALA A 144 -12.27 6.53 -4.97
N ASP A 145 -12.33 6.25 -3.67
CA ASP A 145 -11.80 7.13 -2.62
C ASP A 145 -10.29 7.39 -2.79
N LEU A 146 -9.52 6.36 -3.14
CA LEU A 146 -8.09 6.48 -3.37
C LEU A 146 -7.77 7.35 -4.59
N ASN A 147 -8.51 7.19 -5.70
CA ASN A 147 -8.33 7.98 -6.91
C ASN A 147 -8.70 9.45 -6.67
N GLU A 148 -9.82 9.72 -6.02
CA GLU A 148 -10.26 11.08 -5.68
C GLU A 148 -9.24 11.80 -4.78
N LYS A 149 -8.77 11.14 -3.73
CA LYS A 149 -7.72 11.68 -2.87
C LYS A 149 -6.40 11.90 -3.60
N SER A 150 -6.03 10.99 -4.49
CA SER A 150 -4.82 11.12 -5.31
C SER A 150 -4.92 12.33 -6.27
N GLU A 151 -6.07 12.52 -6.90
CA GLU A 151 -6.34 13.70 -7.73
C GLU A 151 -6.25 15.00 -6.90
N TRP A 152 -6.86 15.02 -5.72
CA TRP A 152 -6.78 16.18 -4.83
C TRP A 152 -5.31 16.51 -4.48
N ILE A 153 -4.50 15.50 -4.18
CA ILE A 153 -3.08 15.66 -3.88
C ILE A 153 -2.32 16.24 -5.08
N HIS A 154 -2.59 15.77 -6.31
CA HIS A 154 -1.97 16.30 -7.53
C HIS A 154 -2.32 17.78 -7.74
N ARG A 155 -3.60 18.15 -7.55
CA ARG A 155 -4.07 19.51 -7.80
C ARG A 155 -3.65 20.51 -6.74
N ASN A 156 -3.47 20.08 -5.50
CA ASN A 156 -3.33 20.99 -4.36
C ASN A 156 -1.98 20.90 -3.65
N THR A 157 -1.11 19.97 -4.04
CA THR A 157 0.18 19.77 -3.36
C THR A 157 1.29 19.47 -4.37
N LYS A 158 2.51 19.46 -3.87
CA LYS A 158 3.70 19.06 -4.64
C LYS A 158 4.20 17.66 -4.24
N TYR A 159 3.36 16.84 -3.64
CA TYR A 159 3.73 15.54 -3.08
C TYR A 159 4.36 14.61 -4.12
N TYR A 160 3.83 14.58 -5.34
CA TYR A 160 4.31 13.71 -6.41
C TYR A 160 5.50 14.26 -7.20
N GLU A 161 5.87 15.53 -7.05
CA GLU A 161 6.94 16.15 -7.86
C GLU A 161 8.30 15.48 -7.69
N ASN A 162 8.60 15.00 -6.48
CA ASN A 162 9.88 14.38 -6.14
C ASN A 162 9.84 12.85 -6.14
N TRP A 163 8.76 12.26 -6.63
CA TRP A 163 8.71 10.81 -6.75
C TRP A 163 9.63 10.31 -7.86
N ASP A 164 10.29 9.19 -7.60
CA ASP A 164 10.94 8.44 -8.69
C ASP A 164 9.90 8.06 -9.74
N LYS A 165 10.20 8.38 -11.02
CA LYS A 165 9.24 8.18 -12.12
C LYS A 165 8.81 6.73 -12.27
N LYS A 166 9.74 5.79 -12.18
CA LYS A 166 9.44 4.35 -12.31
C LYS A 166 8.51 3.89 -11.21
N TYR A 167 8.73 4.38 -9.98
CA TYR A 167 7.89 4.07 -8.84
C TYR A 167 6.50 4.70 -8.97
N TYR A 168 6.42 5.95 -9.40
CA TYR A 168 5.16 6.62 -9.69
C TYR A 168 4.34 5.88 -10.75
N ASP A 169 4.98 5.46 -11.84
CA ASP A 169 4.33 4.73 -12.92
C ASP A 169 3.78 3.37 -12.42
N ALA A 170 4.53 2.66 -11.58
CA ALA A 170 4.14 1.36 -11.03
C ALA A 170 3.01 1.44 -9.98
N ILE A 171 2.92 2.53 -9.23
CA ILE A 171 1.97 2.68 -8.12
C ILE A 171 0.74 3.49 -8.56
N VAL A 172 0.94 4.67 -9.14
CA VAL A 172 -0.13 5.62 -9.41
C VAL A 172 -0.72 5.42 -10.80
N LYS A 173 0.11 5.43 -11.84
CA LYS A 173 -0.37 5.30 -13.22
C LYS A 173 -0.95 3.92 -13.52
N ARG A 174 -0.36 2.87 -12.95
CA ARG A 174 -0.94 1.52 -13.05
C ARG A 174 -2.37 1.51 -12.52
N ARG A 175 -2.62 2.07 -11.33
CA ARG A 175 -3.96 2.15 -10.74
C ARG A 175 -4.94 2.91 -11.62
N TYR A 176 -4.55 4.07 -12.15
CA TYR A 176 -5.41 4.85 -13.05
C TYR A 176 -5.76 4.07 -14.31
N LYS A 177 -4.77 3.37 -14.88
CA LYS A 177 -4.98 2.51 -16.04
C LYS A 177 -5.95 1.36 -15.73
N ASP A 178 -5.73 0.64 -14.64
CA ASP A 178 -6.54 -0.52 -14.25
C ASP A 178 -7.99 -0.12 -13.96
N SER A 179 -8.21 1.08 -13.41
CA SER A 179 -9.53 1.63 -13.08
C SER A 179 -10.17 2.46 -14.20
N ASN A 180 -9.52 2.61 -15.35
CA ASN A 180 -9.93 3.52 -16.42
C ASN A 180 -10.17 4.97 -15.92
N TYR A 181 -9.42 5.40 -14.91
CA TYR A 181 -9.56 6.72 -14.32
C TYR A 181 -8.96 7.79 -15.23
N ASP A 182 -9.73 8.83 -15.58
CA ASP A 182 -9.25 9.90 -16.44
C ASP A 182 -8.39 10.90 -15.66
N SER A 183 -7.08 10.69 -15.70
CA SER A 183 -6.09 11.52 -15.04
C SER A 183 -5.49 12.62 -15.92
N LYS A 184 -5.91 12.73 -17.20
CA LYS A 184 -5.24 13.60 -18.18
C LYS A 184 -5.20 15.08 -17.82
N GLU A 185 -6.14 15.56 -16.99
CA GLU A 185 -6.22 16.96 -16.61
C GLU A 185 -5.24 17.37 -15.49
N PHE A 186 -4.85 16.43 -14.61
CA PHE A 186 -4.03 16.76 -13.45
C PHE A 186 -2.63 16.14 -13.45
N GLU A 187 -2.34 15.16 -14.31
CA GLU A 187 -0.99 14.60 -14.47
C GLU A 187 -0.03 15.52 -15.26
N LYS A 188 -0.53 16.57 -15.88
CA LYS A 188 0.24 17.50 -16.73
C LYS A 188 0.92 18.63 -15.99
N GLN A 189 0.82 18.64 -14.67
CA GLN A 189 1.54 19.58 -13.82
C GLN A 189 2.81 18.94 -13.28
#